data_cfc14a9cdee03dda6f318841e8796178
#
_entry.id   cfc14a9cdee03dda6f318841e8796178
#
_cell.length_a   1.000
_cell.length_b   1.000
_cell.length_c   1.000
_cell.angle_alpha   90.00
_cell.angle_beta   90.00
_cell.angle_gamma   90.00
#
_symmetry.space_group_name_H-M   'P 1'
#
loop_
_entity.id
_entity.type
_entity.pdbx_description
1 polymer ?
#
loop_
_entity_poly.entity_id
_entity_poly.type
_entity_poly.pdbx_seq_one_letter_code
_entity_poly.pdbx_strand_id
1 'polypeptide(L)'
;MTSAARSSARLLLIGGIAVSFGSDAAAQTAPTPAQTARYWKPVEDALGRKGTPNPGGVLKFSFPRSDLRVVLNGVILKPALALGTWVAFKRIGDHVMVMGDLVLLDSEVAEVLGSLQQNGIEQTALHNHLVRESPHVMYMHIRAIGNPVRIAKAVRTALEFTQTPLAPAPTTPAAATAAPAALDLDTAAIAKVMGVRGKVNGGIYQLTFPRREKIRQEKMDIPPAMGIATAINFQSTGAGKAAVTGDFVLLGREVNPVIWALGENGIEVTAIHSHMIGEEPRLFFMHFWANDDAQKLAKGLRAALDKVDIKKS
;
A
#
# COMPACT_ATOMS: atom_id res chain seq x y z
N MET A 1 13.90 -61.31 -70.07
CA MET A 1 14.30 -62.29 -69.06
C MET A 1 14.47 -61.55 -67.72
N THR A 2 13.47 -61.62 -66.90
CA THR A 2 13.38 -60.81 -65.72
C THR A 2 13.42 -61.72 -64.45
N SER A 3 14.45 -61.50 -63.61
CA SER A 3 14.62 -62.18 -62.36
C SER A 3 13.98 -61.35 -61.22
N ALA A 4 12.99 -61.91 -60.56
CA ALA A 4 12.37 -61.33 -59.41
C ALA A 4 13.09 -61.72 -58.11
N ALA A 5 13.58 -60.75 -57.37
CA ALA A 5 14.12 -60.96 -56.01
C ALA A 5 13.01 -60.70 -54.96
N ARG A 6 12.72 -61.72 -54.16
CA ARG A 6 11.79 -61.64 -53.02
C ARG A 6 12.54 -61.09 -51.78
N SER A 7 12.14 -59.94 -51.29
CA SER A 7 12.60 -59.42 -50.00
C SER A 7 11.63 -59.81 -48.89
N SER A 8 12.16 -60.52 -47.90
CA SER A 8 11.47 -60.89 -46.69
C SER A 8 11.58 -59.77 -45.63
N ALA A 9 10.47 -59.14 -45.29
CA ALA A 9 10.45 -58.14 -44.20
C ALA A 9 10.36 -58.87 -42.86
N ARG A 10 11.33 -58.68 -41.99
CA ARG A 10 11.27 -59.06 -40.57
C ARG A 10 10.64 -57.94 -39.77
N LEU A 11 9.52 -58.22 -39.14
CA LEU A 11 8.81 -57.35 -38.20
C LEU A 11 9.55 -57.40 -36.86
N LEU A 12 10.21 -56.35 -36.45
CA LEU A 12 10.70 -56.19 -35.07
C LEU A 12 9.60 -55.54 -34.21
N LEU A 13 9.09 -56.30 -33.27
CA LEU A 13 8.24 -55.79 -32.19
C LEU A 13 9.18 -55.08 -31.18
N ILE A 14 9.10 -53.74 -31.12
CA ILE A 14 9.70 -52.95 -30.04
C ILE A 14 8.64 -52.77 -28.95
N GLY A 15 8.79 -53.52 -27.86
CA GLY A 15 7.96 -53.33 -26.66
C GLY A 15 8.30 -52.02 -25.98
N GLY A 16 7.44 -51.05 -26.11
CA GLY A 16 7.54 -49.78 -25.37
C GLY A 16 7.19 -49.96 -23.90
N ILE A 17 8.18 -49.82 -23.01
CA ILE A 17 7.91 -49.70 -21.58
C ILE A 17 7.46 -48.27 -21.33
N ALA A 18 6.16 -48.07 -21.06
CA ALA A 18 5.61 -46.81 -20.62
C ALA A 18 6.02 -46.59 -19.15
N VAL A 19 7.05 -45.77 -18.92
CA VAL A 19 7.40 -45.27 -17.57
C VAL A 19 6.44 -44.14 -17.28
N SER A 20 5.42 -44.41 -16.44
CA SER A 20 4.53 -43.39 -15.91
C SER A 20 5.30 -42.58 -14.88
N PHE A 21 5.77 -41.39 -15.22
CA PHE A 21 6.18 -40.38 -14.25
C PHE A 21 4.95 -39.84 -13.55
N GLY A 22 4.61 -40.42 -12.41
CA GLY A 22 3.65 -39.84 -11.49
C GLY A 22 4.23 -38.52 -10.98
N SER A 23 3.74 -37.40 -11.47
CA SER A 23 4.00 -36.08 -10.90
C SER A 23 3.18 -35.96 -9.61
N ASP A 24 3.73 -36.44 -8.49
CA ASP A 24 3.27 -36.03 -7.16
C ASP A 24 3.61 -34.55 -6.95
N ALA A 25 2.87 -33.68 -7.58
CA ALA A 25 2.78 -32.29 -7.17
C ALA A 25 2.01 -32.27 -5.83
N ALA A 26 2.73 -32.51 -4.74
CA ALA A 26 2.16 -32.33 -3.40
C ALA A 26 1.62 -30.89 -3.35
N ALA A 27 0.30 -30.75 -3.31
CA ALA A 27 -0.36 -29.48 -3.10
C ALA A 27 0.17 -28.89 -1.79
N GLN A 28 1.01 -27.84 -1.89
CA GLN A 28 1.51 -27.15 -0.71
C GLN A 28 0.31 -26.58 0.04
N THR A 29 -0.05 -27.20 1.14
CA THR A 29 -1.10 -26.72 2.03
C THR A 29 -0.73 -25.32 2.50
N ALA A 30 -1.70 -24.37 2.48
CA ALA A 30 -1.49 -23.03 2.97
C ALA A 30 -0.95 -23.08 4.42
N PRO A 31 0.03 -22.24 4.78
CA PRO A 31 0.61 -22.26 6.11
C PRO A 31 -0.45 -21.96 7.18
N THR A 32 -0.38 -22.67 8.30
CA THR A 32 -1.26 -22.44 9.44
C THR A 32 -1.02 -21.04 10.04
N PRO A 33 -1.97 -20.48 10.80
CA PRO A 33 -1.78 -19.21 11.50
C PRO A 33 -0.54 -19.21 12.41
N ALA A 34 -0.26 -20.32 13.08
CA ALA A 34 0.92 -20.48 13.94
C ALA A 34 2.23 -20.46 13.14
N GLN A 35 2.29 -21.15 11.99
CA GLN A 35 3.44 -21.12 11.10
C GLN A 35 3.67 -19.71 10.52
N THR A 36 2.60 -19.02 10.15
CA THR A 36 2.65 -17.64 9.68
C THR A 36 3.18 -16.71 10.76
N ALA A 37 2.68 -16.79 12.00
CA ALA A 37 3.15 -15.99 13.12
C ALA A 37 4.65 -16.26 13.42
N ARG A 38 5.06 -17.52 13.42
CA ARG A 38 6.47 -17.92 13.64
C ARG A 38 7.39 -17.34 12.56
N TYR A 39 6.95 -17.31 11.31
CA TYR A 39 7.73 -16.75 10.20
C TYR A 39 7.95 -15.23 10.37
N TRP A 40 6.91 -14.50 10.80
CA TRP A 40 6.98 -13.04 10.91
C TRP A 40 7.57 -12.52 12.22
N LYS A 41 7.63 -13.35 13.26
CA LYS A 41 8.16 -12.93 14.58
C LYS A 41 9.54 -12.27 14.53
N PRO A 42 10.56 -12.81 13.78
CA PRO A 42 11.86 -12.15 13.68
C PRO A 42 11.81 -10.77 12.97
N VAL A 43 10.87 -10.57 12.04
CA VAL A 43 10.64 -9.28 11.36
C VAL A 43 10.01 -8.27 12.33
N GLU A 44 9.02 -8.71 13.12
CA GLU A 44 8.39 -7.89 14.15
C GLU A 44 9.40 -7.46 15.22
N ASP A 45 10.27 -8.37 15.64
CA ASP A 45 11.33 -8.09 16.62
C ASP A 45 12.35 -7.09 16.06
N ALA A 46 12.75 -7.24 14.79
CA ALA A 46 13.68 -6.34 14.13
C ALA A 46 13.10 -4.92 13.97
N LEU A 47 11.81 -4.79 13.68
CA LEU A 47 11.12 -3.48 13.58
C LEU A 47 10.70 -2.93 14.95
N GLY A 48 10.73 -3.75 16.01
CA GLY A 48 10.27 -3.37 17.35
C GLY A 48 8.76 -3.12 17.43
N ARG A 49 7.98 -3.69 16.50
CA ARG A 49 6.53 -3.46 16.38
C ARG A 49 5.82 -4.66 15.77
N LYS A 50 4.59 -4.90 16.20
CA LYS A 50 3.73 -5.92 15.57
C LYS A 50 3.19 -5.44 14.24
N GLY A 51 3.19 -6.35 13.25
CA GLY A 51 2.57 -6.13 11.96
C GLY A 51 1.07 -6.43 12.00
N THR A 52 0.34 -5.79 11.10
CA THR A 52 -1.08 -6.05 10.87
C THR A 52 -1.24 -6.88 9.59
N PRO A 53 -1.83 -8.09 9.67
CA PRO A 53 -2.14 -8.88 8.49
C PRO A 53 -3.14 -8.16 7.58
N ASN A 54 -2.87 -8.20 6.27
CA ASN A 54 -3.70 -7.62 5.23
C ASN A 54 -3.98 -8.64 4.11
N PRO A 55 -5.00 -8.43 3.27
CA PRO A 55 -5.29 -9.30 2.12
C PRO A 55 -4.09 -9.46 1.19
N GLY A 56 -4.01 -10.61 0.52
CA GLY A 56 -2.90 -10.94 -0.38
C GLY A 56 -1.62 -11.42 0.30
N GLY A 57 -1.70 -11.85 1.57
CA GLY A 57 -0.55 -12.34 2.34
C GLY A 57 0.44 -11.24 2.74
N VAL A 58 -0.04 -10.02 2.85
CA VAL A 58 0.73 -8.84 3.22
C VAL A 58 0.72 -8.64 4.73
N LEU A 59 1.89 -8.43 5.32
CA LEU A 59 2.05 -7.95 6.70
C LEU A 59 2.50 -6.48 6.65
N LYS A 60 1.69 -5.57 7.19
CA LYS A 60 1.93 -4.12 7.17
C LYS A 60 2.28 -3.59 8.54
N PHE A 61 3.33 -2.78 8.61
CA PHE A 61 3.78 -2.06 9.80
C PHE A 61 3.52 -0.58 9.60
N SER A 62 3.01 0.09 10.63
CA SER A 62 2.69 1.53 10.59
C SER A 62 3.43 2.26 11.71
N PHE A 63 4.05 3.39 11.37
CA PHE A 63 4.79 4.26 12.27
C PHE A 63 4.26 5.70 12.10
N PRO A 64 3.13 6.03 12.76
CA PRO A 64 2.55 7.37 12.65
C PRO A 64 3.49 8.41 13.25
N ARG A 65 3.70 9.53 12.54
CA ARG A 65 4.50 10.69 12.96
C ARG A 65 3.73 11.53 13.99
N SER A 66 3.47 10.93 15.15
CA SER A 66 2.80 11.62 16.26
C SER A 66 3.71 12.63 16.98
N ASP A 67 4.99 12.67 16.63
CA ASP A 67 5.97 13.67 16.99
C ASP A 67 5.76 15.00 16.25
N LEU A 68 5.10 14.99 15.09
CA LEU A 68 4.87 16.15 14.25
C LEU A 68 3.52 16.81 14.53
N ARG A 69 3.52 18.14 14.53
CA ARG A 69 2.30 18.94 14.53
C ARG A 69 2.23 19.72 13.22
N VAL A 70 1.74 19.05 12.17
CA VAL A 70 1.61 19.65 10.84
C VAL A 70 0.28 20.38 10.73
N VAL A 71 0.31 21.61 10.19
CA VAL A 71 -0.87 22.44 9.98
C VAL A 71 -1.01 22.77 8.48
N LEU A 72 -2.19 22.62 7.94
CA LEU A 72 -2.53 22.99 6.57
C LEU A 72 -3.83 23.78 6.56
N ASN A 73 -3.78 25.03 6.06
CA ASN A 73 -4.93 25.94 6.00
C ASN A 73 -5.71 26.03 7.34
N GLY A 74 -4.98 26.13 8.47
CA GLY A 74 -5.53 26.20 9.81
C GLY A 74 -6.00 24.86 10.41
N VAL A 75 -5.96 23.76 9.66
CA VAL A 75 -6.29 22.41 10.16
C VAL A 75 -5.02 21.73 10.67
N ILE A 76 -5.06 21.27 11.93
CA ILE A 76 -4.01 20.38 12.48
C ILE A 76 -4.27 18.98 11.94
N LEU A 77 -3.31 18.44 11.19
CA LEU A 77 -3.43 17.12 10.60
C LEU A 77 -3.19 16.04 11.65
N LYS A 78 -4.15 15.14 11.82
CA LYS A 78 -3.93 13.93 12.61
C LYS A 78 -2.96 12.99 11.89
N PRO A 79 -2.09 12.27 12.61
CA PRO A 79 -1.13 11.36 11.95
C PRO A 79 -1.78 10.37 10.98
N ALA A 80 -2.95 9.82 11.32
CA ALA A 80 -3.69 8.88 10.47
C ALA A 80 -4.29 9.51 9.20
N LEU A 81 -4.35 10.85 9.07
CA LEU A 81 -4.87 11.52 7.88
C LEU A 81 -3.86 11.43 6.73
N ALA A 82 -2.60 11.84 6.98
CA ALA A 82 -1.55 11.92 5.97
C ALA A 82 -0.13 11.63 6.50
N LEU A 83 0.09 11.53 7.82
CA LEU A 83 1.43 11.47 8.41
C LEU A 83 1.80 10.07 8.90
N GLY A 84 1.40 9.06 8.14
CA GLY A 84 1.59 7.66 8.52
C GLY A 84 2.70 6.98 7.73
N THR A 85 3.94 6.98 8.23
CA THR A 85 4.97 6.07 7.70
C THR A 85 4.49 4.63 7.78
N TRP A 86 4.67 3.88 6.70
CA TRP A 86 4.34 2.45 6.69
C TRP A 86 5.31 1.64 5.83
N VAL A 87 5.45 0.36 6.18
CA VAL A 87 6.20 -0.63 5.40
C VAL A 87 5.40 -1.93 5.32
N ALA A 88 5.25 -2.48 4.12
CA ALA A 88 4.48 -3.68 3.84
C ALA A 88 5.39 -4.78 3.31
N PHE A 89 5.27 -5.98 3.88
CA PHE A 89 6.04 -7.17 3.53
C PHE A 89 5.12 -8.20 2.91
N LYS A 90 5.51 -8.77 1.77
CA LYS A 90 4.86 -9.92 1.14
C LYS A 90 5.87 -11.02 0.92
N ARG A 91 5.60 -12.22 1.42
CA ARG A 91 6.47 -13.38 1.20
C ARG A 91 6.45 -13.82 -0.27
N ILE A 92 7.65 -14.08 -0.81
CA ILE A 92 7.89 -14.64 -2.16
C ILE A 92 8.95 -15.75 -2.01
N GLY A 93 8.51 -17.01 -1.91
CA GLY A 93 9.42 -18.12 -1.59
C GLY A 93 10.12 -17.93 -0.26
N ASP A 94 11.47 -17.94 -0.27
CA ASP A 94 12.30 -17.71 0.91
C ASP A 94 12.63 -16.23 1.16
N HIS A 95 12.22 -15.36 0.25
CA HIS A 95 12.40 -13.91 0.32
C HIS A 95 11.09 -13.20 0.61
N VAL A 96 11.19 -11.89 0.76
CA VAL A 96 10.04 -10.97 0.78
C VAL A 96 10.20 -9.90 -0.28
N MET A 97 9.08 -9.45 -0.82
CA MET A 97 8.94 -8.15 -1.46
C MET A 97 8.52 -7.16 -0.37
N VAL A 98 9.19 -6.02 -0.33
CA VAL A 98 8.89 -4.92 0.59
C VAL A 98 8.60 -3.67 -0.21
N MET A 99 7.56 -2.95 0.17
CA MET A 99 7.24 -1.61 -0.29
C MET A 99 6.88 -0.76 0.92
N GLY A 100 7.16 0.52 0.86
CA GLY A 100 6.87 1.44 1.96
C GLY A 100 6.75 2.88 1.50
N ASP A 101 6.26 3.70 2.41
CA ASP A 101 6.14 5.14 2.27
C ASP A 101 6.55 5.77 3.59
N LEU A 102 7.65 6.51 3.58
CA LEU A 102 8.26 7.12 4.76
C LEU A 102 7.93 8.61 4.78
N VAL A 103 7.31 9.06 5.85
CA VAL A 103 7.01 10.48 6.09
C VAL A 103 8.18 11.13 6.78
N LEU A 104 8.79 12.12 6.12
CA LEU A 104 10.05 12.74 6.51
C LEU A 104 9.92 14.27 6.57
N LEU A 105 10.61 14.91 7.50
CA LEU A 105 10.92 16.32 7.38
C LEU A 105 12.00 16.53 6.32
N ASP A 106 12.06 17.70 5.70
CA ASP A 106 13.12 18.04 4.73
C ASP A 106 14.54 17.75 5.27
N SER A 107 14.76 18.02 6.55
CA SER A 107 16.05 17.79 7.24
C SER A 107 16.39 16.32 7.45
N GLU A 108 15.42 15.42 7.38
CA GLU A 108 15.60 13.97 7.59
C GLU A 108 15.89 13.22 6.28
N VAL A 109 15.56 13.81 5.12
CA VAL A 109 15.57 13.14 3.81
C VAL A 109 16.96 12.59 3.46
N ALA A 110 18.01 13.39 3.58
CA ALA A 110 19.34 13.00 3.14
C ALA A 110 19.90 11.81 3.94
N GLU A 111 19.76 11.84 5.26
CA GLU A 111 20.27 10.82 6.17
C GLU A 111 19.50 9.50 5.99
N VAL A 112 18.17 9.57 5.91
CA VAL A 112 17.31 8.37 5.67
C VAL A 112 17.61 7.76 4.31
N LEU A 113 17.72 8.57 3.25
CA LEU A 113 18.05 8.10 1.90
C LEU A 113 19.42 7.41 1.89
N GLY A 114 20.45 8.05 2.47
CA GLY A 114 21.79 7.48 2.55
C GLY A 114 21.84 6.15 3.31
N SER A 115 21.14 6.06 4.44
CA SER A 115 21.04 4.85 5.25
C SER A 115 20.37 3.70 4.48
N LEU A 116 19.27 3.98 3.76
CA LEU A 116 18.57 2.98 2.95
C LEU A 116 19.46 2.46 1.80
N GLN A 117 20.14 3.36 1.08
CA GLN A 117 21.03 2.98 -0.04
C GLN A 117 22.21 2.12 0.43
N GLN A 118 22.85 2.46 1.55
CA GLN A 118 23.94 1.66 2.13
C GLN A 118 23.50 0.25 2.49
N ASN A 119 22.21 0.05 2.75
CA ASN A 119 21.62 -1.25 3.09
C ASN A 119 20.94 -1.96 1.90
N GLY A 120 21.05 -1.39 0.67
CA GLY A 120 20.54 -1.99 -0.56
C GLY A 120 18.99 -1.93 -0.66
N ILE A 121 18.36 -0.90 -0.07
CA ILE A 121 16.94 -0.59 -0.23
C ILE A 121 16.80 0.50 -1.27
N GLU A 122 16.01 0.24 -2.31
CA GLU A 122 15.75 1.16 -3.41
C GLU A 122 14.78 2.26 -2.98
N GLN A 123 15.05 3.51 -3.38
CA GLN A 123 14.10 4.61 -3.34
C GLN A 123 13.44 4.70 -4.72
N THR A 124 12.12 4.65 -4.74
CA THR A 124 11.36 4.64 -5.99
C THR A 124 10.63 5.95 -6.27
N ALA A 125 10.45 6.78 -5.25
CA ALA A 125 9.96 8.15 -5.39
C ALA A 125 10.32 8.97 -4.14
N LEU A 126 10.44 10.30 -4.32
CA LEU A 126 10.53 11.28 -3.25
C LEU A 126 9.71 12.50 -3.68
N HIS A 127 8.67 12.83 -2.94
CA HIS A 127 7.68 13.84 -3.35
C HIS A 127 6.89 14.38 -2.14
N ASN A 128 6.09 15.43 -2.36
CA ASN A 128 5.09 15.93 -1.43
C ASN A 128 3.73 15.23 -1.64
N HIS A 129 2.90 15.13 -0.61
CA HIS A 129 1.48 14.81 -0.73
C HIS A 129 0.62 16.08 -0.68
N LEU A 130 1.06 17.04 0.10
CA LEU A 130 0.35 18.29 0.38
C LEU A 130 1.16 19.48 -0.12
N VAL A 131 0.56 20.66 -0.14
CA VAL A 131 1.23 21.92 -0.45
C VAL A 131 0.82 22.96 0.59
N ARG A 132 1.78 23.80 1.01
CA ARG A 132 1.59 24.89 1.99
C ARG A 132 1.37 24.41 3.44
N GLU A 133 1.60 23.16 3.74
CA GLU A 133 1.63 22.66 5.13
C GLU A 133 2.90 23.14 5.87
N SER A 134 2.81 23.24 7.20
CA SER A 134 3.94 23.60 8.05
C SER A 134 3.96 22.76 9.33
N PRO A 135 5.10 22.14 9.69
CA PRO A 135 6.30 22.02 8.87
C PRO A 135 6.05 21.28 7.58
N HIS A 136 6.87 21.53 6.55
CA HIS A 136 6.82 20.82 5.28
C HIS A 136 7.26 19.37 5.47
N VAL A 137 6.54 18.44 4.83
CA VAL A 137 6.82 17.02 4.91
C VAL A 137 6.96 16.40 3.51
N MET A 138 7.96 15.53 3.38
CA MET A 138 8.24 14.74 2.19
C MET A 138 7.85 13.29 2.42
N TYR A 139 7.57 12.59 1.32
CA TYR A 139 7.20 11.18 1.32
C TYR A 139 8.18 10.42 0.43
N MET A 140 8.83 9.42 1.01
CA MET A 140 9.82 8.61 0.31
C MET A 140 9.31 7.19 0.12
N HIS A 141 9.05 6.80 -1.13
CA HIS A 141 8.70 5.43 -1.44
C HIS A 141 9.94 4.56 -1.54
N ILE A 142 9.85 3.39 -0.94
CA ILE A 142 10.94 2.40 -0.90
C ILE A 142 10.49 1.07 -1.45
N ARG A 143 11.45 0.33 -2.01
CA ARG A 143 11.28 -1.04 -2.47
C ARG A 143 12.51 -1.89 -2.11
N ALA A 144 12.28 -3.15 -1.76
CA ALA A 144 13.35 -4.14 -1.61
C ALA A 144 12.83 -5.55 -1.89
N ILE A 145 13.72 -6.42 -2.34
CA ILE A 145 13.50 -7.87 -2.40
C ILE A 145 14.68 -8.55 -1.71
N GLY A 146 14.41 -9.47 -0.78
CA GLY A 146 15.50 -10.18 -0.11
C GLY A 146 15.12 -10.81 1.22
N ASN A 147 16.13 -10.96 2.09
CA ASN A 147 15.93 -11.53 3.42
C ASN A 147 15.06 -10.61 4.29
N PRO A 148 13.94 -11.11 4.86
CA PRO A 148 12.98 -10.30 5.59
C PRO A 148 13.57 -9.59 6.81
N VAL A 149 14.41 -10.26 7.58
CA VAL A 149 14.99 -9.70 8.80
C VAL A 149 16.05 -8.65 8.50
N ARG A 150 16.87 -8.87 7.46
CA ARG A 150 17.87 -7.89 7.02
C ARG A 150 17.20 -6.59 6.57
N ILE A 151 16.15 -6.69 5.75
CA ILE A 151 15.40 -5.52 5.28
C ILE A 151 14.71 -4.81 6.44
N ALA A 152 14.09 -5.56 7.37
CA ALA A 152 13.46 -4.99 8.55
C ALA A 152 14.44 -4.19 9.43
N LYS A 153 15.65 -4.73 9.66
CA LYS A 153 16.71 -4.02 10.38
C LYS A 153 17.15 -2.75 9.65
N ALA A 154 17.35 -2.83 8.34
CA ALA A 154 17.75 -1.68 7.52
C ALA A 154 16.70 -0.54 7.56
N VAL A 155 15.41 -0.89 7.45
CA VAL A 155 14.33 0.08 7.61
C VAL A 155 14.32 0.68 9.02
N ARG A 156 14.49 -0.15 10.05
CA ARG A 156 14.55 0.33 11.44
C ARG A 156 15.69 1.32 11.63
N THR A 157 16.91 0.99 11.16
CA THR A 157 18.07 1.87 11.22
C THR A 157 17.85 3.19 10.48
N ALA A 158 17.23 3.15 9.30
CA ALA A 158 16.91 4.37 8.55
C ALA A 158 15.92 5.27 9.31
N LEU A 159 14.90 4.69 9.94
CA LEU A 159 13.93 5.44 10.74
C LEU A 159 14.54 6.03 12.04
N GLU A 160 15.66 5.53 12.52
CA GLU A 160 16.39 6.10 13.67
C GLU A 160 17.03 7.46 13.37
N PHE A 161 17.17 7.83 12.08
CA PHE A 161 17.55 9.19 11.67
C PHE A 161 16.38 10.18 11.68
N THR A 162 15.20 9.75 12.12
CA THR A 162 14.01 10.60 12.27
C THR A 162 13.56 10.63 13.72
N GLN A 163 12.64 11.55 14.04
CA GLN A 163 11.97 11.55 15.35
C GLN A 163 10.71 10.67 15.37
N THR A 164 10.53 9.79 14.35
CA THR A 164 9.39 8.87 14.27
C THR A 164 9.31 8.00 15.52
N PRO A 165 8.17 7.94 16.22
CA PRO A 165 8.00 7.07 17.39
C PRO A 165 8.10 5.58 17.01
N LEU A 166 9.24 4.96 17.29
CA LEU A 166 9.51 3.58 16.89
C LEU A 166 8.98 2.55 17.89
N ALA A 167 8.87 2.92 19.16
CA ALA A 167 8.19 2.09 20.15
C ALA A 167 6.66 2.11 19.95
N PRO A 168 5.95 1.04 20.28
CA PRO A 168 4.49 1.08 20.39
C PRO A 168 4.09 2.17 21.38
N ALA A 169 3.01 2.91 21.06
CA ALA A 169 2.45 3.85 22.04
C ALA A 169 2.17 3.09 23.35
N PRO A 170 2.53 3.67 24.53
CA PRO A 170 2.24 3.03 25.80
C PRO A 170 0.74 2.81 25.93
N THR A 171 0.33 1.56 26.10
CA THR A 171 -1.04 1.21 26.43
C THR A 171 -1.25 1.52 27.90
N THR A 172 -1.63 2.76 28.20
CA THR A 172 -2.14 3.06 29.56
C THR A 172 -3.45 2.30 29.76
N PRO A 173 -3.69 1.66 30.90
CA PRO A 173 -4.95 0.97 31.18
C PRO A 173 -6.19 1.85 30.96
N ALA A 174 -6.09 3.16 31.18
CA ALA A 174 -7.15 4.14 30.91
C ALA A 174 -7.45 4.33 29.41
N ALA A 175 -6.49 4.12 28.51
CA ALA A 175 -6.72 4.22 27.06
C ALA A 175 -7.37 2.95 26.48
N ALA A 176 -7.23 1.80 27.17
CA ALA A 176 -7.83 0.54 26.75
C ALA A 176 -9.35 0.47 27.07
N THR A 177 -9.85 1.30 28.01
CA THR A 177 -11.25 1.33 28.45
C THR A 177 -12.05 2.52 27.89
N ALA A 178 -11.40 3.53 27.33
CA ALA A 178 -12.09 4.63 26.67
C ALA A 178 -12.67 4.13 25.34
N ALA A 179 -14.00 4.13 25.20
CA ALA A 179 -14.63 3.96 23.90
C ALA A 179 -14.00 4.96 22.92
N PRO A 180 -13.70 4.54 21.67
CA PRO A 180 -13.19 5.47 20.66
C PRO A 180 -14.10 6.69 20.62
N ALA A 181 -13.55 7.89 20.81
CA ALA A 181 -14.34 9.11 20.72
C ALA A 181 -15.14 9.05 19.42
N ALA A 182 -16.46 9.23 19.52
CA ALA A 182 -17.33 9.18 18.35
C ALA A 182 -16.79 10.16 17.30
N LEU A 183 -16.60 9.68 16.08
CA LEU A 183 -16.17 10.53 14.98
C LEU A 183 -17.31 11.51 14.69
N ASP A 184 -17.06 12.81 14.80
CA ASP A 184 -18.02 13.86 14.47
C ASP A 184 -18.20 13.97 12.94
N LEU A 185 -18.64 12.89 12.30
CA LEU A 185 -18.97 12.76 10.88
C LEU A 185 -20.09 11.73 10.72
N ASP A 186 -21.05 12.01 9.86
CA ASP A 186 -22.01 10.98 9.39
C ASP A 186 -21.33 10.00 8.45
N THR A 187 -20.61 9.02 9.02
CA THR A 187 -19.90 7.99 8.25
C THR A 187 -20.84 7.08 7.47
N ALA A 188 -22.11 6.95 7.90
CA ALA A 188 -23.09 6.14 7.17
C ALA A 188 -23.52 6.85 5.88
N ALA A 189 -23.78 8.15 5.93
CA ALA A 189 -24.08 8.95 4.75
C ALA A 189 -22.88 9.05 3.79
N ILE A 190 -21.66 9.24 4.32
CA ILE A 190 -20.43 9.18 3.48
C ILE A 190 -20.32 7.81 2.82
N ALA A 191 -20.45 6.70 3.54
CA ALA A 191 -20.37 5.34 2.99
C ALA A 191 -21.42 5.10 1.89
N LYS A 192 -22.64 5.61 2.06
CA LYS A 192 -23.72 5.51 1.06
C LYS A 192 -23.33 6.21 -0.26
N VAL A 193 -22.77 7.42 -0.18
CA VAL A 193 -22.32 8.18 -1.34
C VAL A 193 -21.11 7.50 -2.00
N MET A 194 -20.14 7.07 -1.20
CA MET A 194 -18.89 6.49 -1.69
C MET A 194 -19.07 5.04 -2.19
N GLY A 195 -20.16 4.37 -1.83
CA GLY A 195 -20.48 3.00 -2.26
C GLY A 195 -19.71 1.90 -1.50
N VAL A 196 -18.94 2.25 -0.48
CA VAL A 196 -18.21 1.29 0.38
C VAL A 196 -18.22 1.76 1.84
N ARG A 197 -18.15 0.82 2.78
CA ARG A 197 -17.91 1.14 4.18
C ARG A 197 -16.43 1.36 4.44
N GLY A 198 -16.10 2.49 5.07
CA GLY A 198 -14.76 2.79 5.56
C GLY A 198 -14.50 2.18 6.94
N LYS A 199 -13.29 2.42 7.43
CA LYS A 199 -12.83 2.07 8.79
C LYS A 199 -12.45 3.35 9.53
N VAL A 200 -12.71 3.38 10.84
CA VAL A 200 -12.21 4.45 11.71
C VAL A 200 -10.84 4.04 12.25
N ASN A 201 -9.84 4.88 12.05
CA ASN A 201 -8.48 4.68 12.51
C ASN A 201 -7.88 6.01 12.97
N GLY A 202 -7.42 6.11 14.22
CA GLY A 202 -6.81 7.34 14.75
C GLY A 202 -7.71 8.58 14.64
N GLY A 203 -9.04 8.43 14.70
CA GLY A 203 -10.01 9.52 14.54
C GLY A 203 -10.17 10.02 13.10
N ILE A 204 -9.83 9.19 12.11
CA ILE A 204 -9.99 9.40 10.68
C ILE A 204 -10.90 8.33 10.11
N TYR A 205 -11.84 8.70 9.25
CA TYR A 205 -12.63 7.76 8.47
C TYR A 205 -11.91 7.48 7.14
N GLN A 206 -11.48 6.23 6.94
CA GLN A 206 -10.64 5.80 5.83
C GLN A 206 -11.41 4.87 4.91
N LEU A 207 -11.42 5.17 3.62
CA LEU A 207 -11.98 4.33 2.56
C LEU A 207 -10.88 3.88 1.62
N THR A 208 -11.01 2.65 1.09
CA THR A 208 -10.02 2.07 0.19
C THR A 208 -10.72 1.45 -1.01
N PHE A 209 -10.20 1.73 -2.20
CA PHE A 209 -10.76 1.29 -3.47
C PHE A 209 -9.68 0.62 -4.31
N PRO A 210 -9.60 -0.72 -4.29
CA PRO A 210 -8.68 -1.46 -5.14
C PRO A 210 -9.04 -1.27 -6.62
N ARG A 211 -8.05 -1.18 -7.48
CA ARG A 211 -8.23 -1.20 -8.93
C ARG A 211 -8.71 -2.58 -9.40
N ARG A 212 -9.35 -2.63 -10.57
CA ARG A 212 -9.75 -3.89 -11.21
C ARG A 212 -8.57 -4.59 -11.87
N GLU A 213 -7.66 -3.81 -12.46
CA GLU A 213 -6.48 -4.34 -13.10
C GLU A 213 -5.52 -4.99 -12.10
N LYS A 214 -4.89 -6.06 -12.53
CA LYS A 214 -3.74 -6.63 -11.83
C LYS A 214 -2.51 -5.79 -12.12
N ILE A 215 -1.83 -5.37 -11.09
CA ILE A 215 -0.58 -4.63 -11.19
C ILE A 215 0.57 -5.59 -10.93
N ARG A 216 1.58 -5.52 -11.79
CA ARG A 216 2.79 -6.34 -11.70
C ARG A 216 4.04 -5.49 -11.73
N GLN A 217 5.07 -6.00 -11.11
CA GLN A 217 6.44 -5.50 -11.26
C GLN A 217 7.36 -6.71 -11.31
N GLU A 218 8.26 -6.76 -12.32
CA GLU A 218 9.16 -7.90 -12.55
C GLU A 218 8.41 -9.26 -12.55
N LYS A 219 7.26 -9.32 -13.22
CA LYS A 219 6.35 -10.47 -13.31
C LYS A 219 5.67 -10.89 -11.99
N MET A 220 5.89 -10.17 -10.89
CA MET A 220 5.26 -10.44 -9.60
C MET A 220 3.99 -9.61 -9.43
N ASP A 221 2.89 -10.25 -8.99
CA ASP A 221 1.65 -9.56 -8.69
C ASP A 221 1.81 -8.73 -7.40
N ILE A 222 1.49 -7.45 -7.47
CA ILE A 222 1.48 -6.52 -6.33
C ILE A 222 0.07 -6.46 -5.75
N PRO A 223 -0.15 -6.89 -4.50
CA PRO A 223 -1.46 -6.78 -3.87
C PRO A 223 -1.84 -5.32 -3.55
N PRO A 224 -3.14 -4.97 -3.58
CA PRO A 224 -3.60 -3.62 -3.24
C PRO A 224 -3.10 -3.10 -1.88
N ALA A 225 -2.94 -3.99 -0.89
CA ALA A 225 -2.45 -3.65 0.45
C ALA A 225 -0.98 -3.15 0.48
N MET A 226 -0.25 -3.30 -0.62
CA MET A 226 1.12 -2.78 -0.77
C MET A 226 1.17 -1.34 -1.33
N GLY A 227 0.11 -0.54 -1.12
CA GLY A 227 0.09 0.88 -1.48
C GLY A 227 -0.38 1.17 -2.90
N ILE A 228 -1.08 0.22 -3.56
CA ILE A 228 -1.61 0.40 -4.91
C ILE A 228 -3.14 0.37 -4.98
N ALA A 229 -3.80 0.79 -3.91
CA ALA A 229 -5.24 1.02 -3.88
C ALA A 229 -5.51 2.50 -3.59
N THR A 230 -6.46 3.09 -4.30
CA THR A 230 -6.94 4.45 -4.00
C THR A 230 -7.40 4.50 -2.55
N ALA A 231 -6.87 5.44 -1.79
CA ALA A 231 -7.20 5.70 -0.39
C ALA A 231 -7.77 7.10 -0.22
N ILE A 232 -8.90 7.22 0.47
CA ILE A 232 -9.56 8.49 0.74
C ILE A 232 -9.81 8.60 2.24
N ASN A 233 -9.31 9.67 2.85
CA ASN A 233 -9.34 9.88 4.28
C ASN A 233 -10.14 11.14 4.62
N PHE A 234 -11.01 11.03 5.64
CA PHE A 234 -11.81 12.14 6.15
C PHE A 234 -11.45 12.39 7.63
N GLN A 235 -11.01 13.59 7.93
CA GLN A 235 -10.81 14.10 9.29
C GLN A 235 -11.89 15.10 9.61
N SER A 236 -12.70 14.89 10.66
CA SER A 236 -13.65 15.92 11.11
C SER A 236 -12.92 17.21 11.49
N THR A 237 -13.43 18.34 11.01
CA THR A 237 -13.03 19.70 11.40
C THR A 237 -14.12 20.44 12.15
N GLY A 238 -15.18 19.70 12.57
CA GLY A 238 -16.33 20.21 13.32
C GLY A 238 -17.50 20.66 12.44
N ALA A 239 -18.68 20.74 13.03
CA ALA A 239 -19.90 21.25 12.38
C ALA A 239 -20.24 20.57 11.03
N GLY A 240 -20.06 19.25 10.93
CA GLY A 240 -20.33 18.47 9.72
C GLY A 240 -19.31 18.65 8.60
N LYS A 241 -18.22 19.41 8.84
CA LYS A 241 -17.12 19.60 7.90
C LYS A 241 -16.04 18.54 8.08
N ALA A 242 -15.29 18.29 7.00
CA ALA A 242 -14.13 17.43 7.01
C ALA A 242 -12.99 18.02 6.19
N ALA A 243 -11.76 17.82 6.68
CA ALA A 243 -10.58 17.87 5.85
C ALA A 243 -10.42 16.51 5.17
N VAL A 244 -10.18 16.51 3.86
CA VAL A 244 -9.99 15.30 3.06
C VAL A 244 -8.66 15.34 2.34
N THR A 245 -7.98 14.21 2.33
CA THR A 245 -6.81 13.94 1.51
C THR A 245 -6.70 12.43 1.25
N GLY A 246 -5.84 12.05 0.35
CA GLY A 246 -5.62 10.66 0.01
C GLY A 246 -4.82 10.53 -1.27
N ASP A 247 -5.00 9.39 -1.90
CA ASP A 247 -4.22 8.99 -3.05
C ASP A 247 -5.10 8.28 -4.08
N PHE A 248 -5.29 8.87 -5.23
CA PHE A 248 -5.89 8.20 -6.39
C PHE A 248 -4.81 7.41 -7.12
N VAL A 249 -5.05 6.13 -7.34
CA VAL A 249 -4.17 5.26 -8.14
C VAL A 249 -4.75 5.14 -9.55
N LEU A 250 -4.07 5.70 -10.55
CA LEU A 250 -4.59 6.00 -11.87
C LEU A 250 -3.78 5.36 -12.99
N LEU A 251 -4.45 5.02 -14.07
CA LEU A 251 -3.81 4.85 -15.38
C LEU A 251 -3.70 6.21 -16.08
N GLY A 252 -2.76 6.35 -17.01
CA GLY A 252 -2.53 7.62 -17.71
C GLY A 252 -3.79 8.25 -18.32
N ARG A 253 -4.71 7.44 -18.87
CA ARG A 253 -5.98 7.90 -19.44
C ARG A 253 -6.99 8.46 -18.41
N GLU A 254 -6.79 8.16 -17.12
CA GLU A 254 -7.69 8.55 -16.03
C GLU A 254 -7.24 9.85 -15.35
N VAL A 255 -5.97 10.25 -15.52
CA VAL A 255 -5.37 11.40 -14.82
C VAL A 255 -6.18 12.69 -15.05
N ASN A 256 -6.31 13.15 -16.28
CA ASN A 256 -7.01 14.41 -16.56
C ASN A 256 -8.52 14.34 -16.24
N PRO A 257 -9.26 13.27 -16.56
CA PRO A 257 -10.65 13.13 -16.12
C PRO A 257 -10.85 13.24 -14.60
N VAL A 258 -9.92 12.72 -13.79
CA VAL A 258 -9.96 12.83 -12.33
C VAL A 258 -9.63 14.25 -11.88
N ILE A 259 -8.63 14.92 -12.47
CA ILE A 259 -8.30 16.33 -12.18
C ILE A 259 -9.53 17.21 -12.38
N TRP A 260 -10.21 17.07 -13.52
CA TRP A 260 -11.40 17.88 -13.82
C TRP A 260 -12.53 17.63 -12.83
N ALA A 261 -12.81 16.35 -12.54
CA ALA A 261 -13.87 16.01 -11.59
C ALA A 261 -13.58 16.52 -10.16
N LEU A 262 -12.34 16.52 -9.71
CA LEU A 262 -11.93 17.10 -8.42
C LEU A 262 -12.08 18.61 -8.44
N GLY A 263 -11.58 19.31 -9.49
CA GLY A 263 -11.62 20.76 -9.63
C GLY A 263 -13.05 21.31 -9.69
N GLU A 264 -13.95 20.65 -10.44
CA GLU A 264 -15.39 21.03 -10.52
C GLU A 264 -16.10 20.94 -9.16
N ASN A 265 -15.56 20.15 -8.23
CA ASN A 265 -16.10 19.97 -6.88
C ASN A 265 -15.31 20.72 -5.79
N GLY A 266 -14.38 21.62 -6.18
CA GLY A 266 -13.60 22.43 -5.25
C GLY A 266 -12.56 21.63 -4.44
N ILE A 267 -12.10 20.50 -4.97
CA ILE A 267 -11.05 19.67 -4.38
C ILE A 267 -9.75 19.93 -5.15
N GLU A 268 -8.75 20.45 -4.46
CA GLU A 268 -7.45 20.81 -5.04
C GLU A 268 -6.61 19.57 -5.27
N VAL A 269 -6.02 19.41 -6.46
CA VAL A 269 -4.95 18.42 -6.70
C VAL A 269 -3.64 19.00 -6.19
N THR A 270 -2.95 18.27 -5.33
CA THR A 270 -1.72 18.73 -4.65
C THR A 270 -0.44 18.11 -5.20
N ALA A 271 -0.53 16.92 -5.80
CA ALA A 271 0.61 16.28 -6.47
C ALA A 271 0.14 15.22 -7.48
N ILE A 272 0.96 15.00 -8.52
CA ILE A 272 0.85 13.90 -9.48
C ILE A 272 2.24 13.34 -9.71
N HIS A 273 2.43 12.05 -9.47
CA HIS A 273 3.74 11.41 -9.53
C HIS A 273 3.61 9.89 -9.71
N SER A 274 4.74 9.17 -9.70
CA SER A 274 4.79 7.70 -9.65
C SER A 274 5.36 7.24 -8.32
N HIS A 275 4.89 6.10 -7.80
CA HIS A 275 5.44 5.44 -6.60
C HIS A 275 6.45 4.34 -6.94
N MET A 276 6.40 3.83 -8.16
CA MET A 276 7.16 2.65 -8.59
C MET A 276 7.93 2.92 -9.87
N ILE A 277 8.91 2.06 -10.13
CA ILE A 277 9.72 2.08 -11.36
C ILE A 277 9.51 0.74 -12.05
N GLY A 278 8.92 0.76 -13.26
CA GLY A 278 8.78 -0.43 -14.10
C GLY A 278 7.59 -1.34 -13.78
N GLU A 279 6.54 -0.82 -13.15
CA GLU A 279 5.26 -1.53 -12.98
C GLU A 279 4.44 -1.56 -14.27
N GLU A 280 3.62 -2.61 -14.40
CA GLU A 280 2.71 -2.83 -15.53
C GLU A 280 1.29 -3.17 -15.05
N PRO A 281 0.27 -2.45 -15.56
CA PRO A 281 0.36 -1.22 -16.35
C PRO A 281 0.98 -0.07 -15.55
N ARG A 282 1.56 0.93 -16.24
CA ARG A 282 2.12 2.15 -15.63
C ARG A 282 1.06 2.87 -14.81
N LEU A 283 1.39 3.17 -13.55
CA LEU A 283 0.52 3.88 -12.62
C LEU A 283 0.99 5.31 -12.38
N PHE A 284 -0.01 6.17 -12.15
CA PHE A 284 0.15 7.52 -11.64
C PHE A 284 -0.61 7.63 -10.33
N PHE A 285 -0.06 8.38 -9.40
CA PHE A 285 -0.62 8.62 -8.08
C PHE A 285 -0.92 10.09 -7.95
N MET A 286 -2.12 10.42 -7.45
CA MET A 286 -2.59 11.80 -7.40
C MET A 286 -3.11 12.10 -6.01
N HIS A 287 -2.44 13.05 -5.34
CA HIS A 287 -2.89 13.56 -4.05
C HIS A 287 -3.79 14.76 -4.21
N PHE A 288 -4.62 14.99 -3.23
CA PHE A 288 -5.62 16.05 -3.23
C PHE A 288 -5.86 16.58 -1.82
N TRP A 289 -6.42 17.77 -1.74
CA TRP A 289 -6.80 18.41 -0.49
C TRP A 289 -8.10 19.21 -0.63
N ALA A 290 -8.97 19.13 0.38
CA ALA A 290 -10.06 20.07 0.61
C ALA A 290 -10.46 20.06 2.09
N ASN A 291 -11.10 21.16 2.54
CA ASN A 291 -11.76 21.25 3.84
C ASN A 291 -13.10 21.96 3.66
N ASP A 292 -14.21 21.22 3.67
CA ASP A 292 -15.57 21.72 3.44
C ASP A 292 -16.61 20.77 4.07
N ASP A 293 -17.90 20.96 3.76
CA ASP A 293 -18.98 20.03 4.12
C ASP A 293 -18.63 18.61 3.68
N ALA A 294 -18.70 17.66 4.61
CA ALA A 294 -18.24 16.29 4.39
C ALA A 294 -19.05 15.55 3.32
N GLN A 295 -20.37 15.84 3.18
CA GLN A 295 -21.23 15.21 2.18
C GLN A 295 -20.98 15.77 0.80
N LYS A 296 -20.74 17.09 0.69
CA LYS A 296 -20.32 17.75 -0.56
C LYS A 296 -19.00 17.14 -1.05
N LEU A 297 -18.01 17.02 -0.16
CA LEU A 297 -16.71 16.40 -0.49
C LEU A 297 -16.85 14.94 -0.91
N ALA A 298 -17.68 14.15 -0.20
CA ALA A 298 -17.94 12.76 -0.57
C ALA A 298 -18.53 12.65 -1.99
N LYS A 299 -19.46 13.52 -2.38
CA LYS A 299 -20.05 13.56 -3.74
C LYS A 299 -18.97 13.89 -4.79
N GLY A 300 -18.12 14.89 -4.54
CA GLY A 300 -17.04 15.28 -5.43
C GLY A 300 -16.00 14.15 -5.60
N LEU A 301 -15.60 13.51 -4.49
CA LEU A 301 -14.70 12.36 -4.51
C LEU A 301 -15.32 11.15 -5.23
N ARG A 302 -16.65 10.92 -5.08
CA ARG A 302 -17.37 9.89 -5.84
C ARG A 302 -17.34 10.17 -7.34
N ALA A 303 -17.59 11.41 -7.76
CA ALA A 303 -17.52 11.81 -9.16
C ALA A 303 -16.14 11.58 -9.77
N ALA A 304 -15.07 11.83 -9.01
CA ALA A 304 -13.70 11.53 -9.40
C ALA A 304 -13.44 10.01 -9.47
N LEU A 305 -13.90 9.23 -8.48
CA LEU A 305 -13.79 7.75 -8.47
C LEU A 305 -14.53 7.10 -9.64
N ASP A 306 -15.61 7.71 -10.14
CA ASP A 306 -16.36 7.21 -11.31
C ASP A 306 -15.56 7.31 -12.62
N LYS A 307 -14.41 8.01 -12.62
CA LYS A 307 -13.45 8.07 -13.74
C LYS A 307 -12.37 7.00 -13.66
N VAL A 308 -12.36 6.19 -12.59
CA VAL A 308 -11.32 5.20 -12.29
C VAL A 308 -11.90 3.78 -12.37
N ASP A 309 -11.17 2.85 -12.96
CA ASP A 309 -11.60 1.45 -13.01
C ASP A 309 -11.30 0.73 -11.69
N ILE A 310 -12.17 0.94 -10.70
CA ILE A 310 -12.12 0.31 -9.39
C ILE A 310 -12.93 -0.99 -9.35
N LYS A 311 -12.55 -1.91 -8.46
CA LYS A 311 -13.39 -3.09 -8.16
C LYS A 311 -14.69 -2.61 -7.52
N LYS A 312 -15.82 -3.08 -8.06
CA LYS A 312 -17.11 -2.93 -7.40
C LYS A 312 -17.10 -3.83 -6.15
N SER A 313 -17.50 -3.27 -5.02
CA SER A 313 -17.69 -3.99 -3.74
C SER A 313 -18.93 -4.88 -3.78
#